data_5740497f4f3f144a21879e46a1b9e4bb
#
_entry.id   5740497f4f3f144a21879e46a1b9e4bb
#
_cell.length_a   1.000
_cell.length_b   1.000
_cell.length_c   1.000
_cell.angle_alpha   90.00
_cell.angle_beta   90.00
_cell.angle_gamma   90.00
#
_symmetry.space_group_name_H-M   'P 1'
#
loop_
_entity.id
_entity.type
_entity.pdbx_description
1 polymer ?
#
loop_
_entity_poly.entity_id
_entity_poly.type
_entity_poly.pdbx_seq_one_letter_code
_entity_poly.pdbx_strand_id
1 'polypeptide(L)'
;MLLVDDIQFIAGKYSIQEEFFHTFDALYKMKKQIVLTSDRSPKDIQHLEDRLVTRFEMGLITDIQPPDPELRTAIFKIKTKEAGIELSNEVLTFLAENIRSNIRQIEGAIKKLWAQSFITGEKITLDMAKEVLKDYFKPDRRRELTPENILNYVAKRYGIVRDDILSKKRT
;
A
#
# COMPACT_ATOMS: atom_id res chain seq x y z
N MET A 1 6.44 20.43 18.39
CA MET A 1 5.92 19.75 17.20
C MET A 1 5.45 18.36 17.61
N LEU A 2 4.28 17.92 17.14
CA LEU A 2 3.76 16.56 17.31
C LEU A 2 3.67 15.90 15.92
N LEU A 3 4.23 14.70 15.80
CA LEU A 3 4.09 13.85 14.61
C LEU A 3 3.45 12.54 15.05
N VAL A 4 2.36 12.15 14.41
CA VAL A 4 1.67 10.87 14.67
C VAL A 4 1.48 10.15 13.35
N ASP A 5 2.03 8.96 13.26
CA ASP A 5 1.87 8.10 12.10
C ASP A 5 0.69 7.14 12.32
N ASP A 6 -0.05 6.89 11.25
CA ASP A 6 -1.18 5.95 11.24
C ASP A 6 -2.25 6.26 12.32
N ILE A 7 -2.76 7.50 12.35
CA ILE A 7 -3.74 7.95 13.34
C ILE A 7 -5.02 7.10 13.38
N GLN A 8 -5.36 6.40 12.29
CA GLN A 8 -6.51 5.50 12.25
C GLN A 8 -6.45 4.37 13.31
N PHE A 9 -5.30 4.07 13.88
CA PHE A 9 -5.18 3.06 14.94
C PHE A 9 -5.79 3.44 16.29
N ILE A 10 -6.16 4.72 16.49
CA ILE A 10 -6.93 5.13 17.68
C ILE A 10 -8.44 4.88 17.51
N ALA A 11 -8.91 4.55 16.31
CA ALA A 11 -10.31 4.28 16.03
C ALA A 11 -10.90 3.20 16.96
N GLY A 12 -12.08 3.44 17.50
CA GLY A 12 -12.74 2.54 18.46
C GLY A 12 -12.13 2.50 19.86
N LYS A 13 -11.06 3.24 20.14
CA LYS A 13 -10.40 3.31 21.44
C LYS A 13 -10.77 4.62 22.15
N TYR A 14 -11.97 4.72 22.68
CA TYR A 14 -12.54 5.98 23.17
C TYR A 14 -11.66 6.70 24.20
N SER A 15 -11.11 6.00 25.18
CA SER A 15 -10.22 6.62 26.19
C SER A 15 -8.95 7.24 25.54
N ILE A 16 -8.40 6.59 24.51
CA ILE A 16 -7.23 7.11 23.80
C ILE A 16 -7.63 8.31 22.94
N GLN A 17 -8.80 8.27 22.33
CA GLN A 17 -9.31 9.40 21.54
C GLN A 17 -9.55 10.63 22.42
N GLU A 18 -10.05 10.44 23.63
CA GLU A 18 -10.26 11.52 24.60
C GLU A 18 -8.93 12.18 24.99
N GLU A 19 -7.94 11.41 25.39
CA GLU A 19 -6.60 11.92 25.74
C GLU A 19 -5.91 12.58 24.55
N PHE A 20 -6.08 11.98 23.36
CA PHE A 20 -5.54 12.57 22.14
C PHE A 20 -6.19 13.91 21.81
N PHE A 21 -7.51 14.03 22.00
CA PHE A 21 -8.25 15.27 21.80
C PHE A 21 -7.71 16.38 22.69
N HIS A 22 -7.51 16.10 23.98
CA HIS A 22 -6.94 17.08 24.93
C HIS A 22 -5.52 17.50 24.56
N THR A 23 -4.70 16.55 24.16
CA THR A 23 -3.33 16.81 23.69
C THR A 23 -3.33 17.68 22.42
N PHE A 24 -4.18 17.33 21.45
CA PHE A 24 -4.34 18.09 20.20
C PHE A 24 -4.76 19.53 20.51
N ASP A 25 -5.79 19.70 21.33
CA ASP A 25 -6.37 21.01 21.64
C ASP A 25 -5.35 21.90 22.39
N ALA A 26 -4.60 21.34 23.32
CA ALA A 26 -3.51 22.03 24.02
C ALA A 26 -2.41 22.52 23.05
N LEU A 27 -1.96 21.65 22.17
CA LEU A 27 -0.93 21.99 21.17
C LEU A 27 -1.45 23.00 20.15
N TYR A 28 -2.69 22.86 19.72
CA TYR A 28 -3.33 23.79 18.78
C TYR A 28 -3.43 25.20 19.39
N LYS A 29 -3.90 25.32 20.64
CA LYS A 29 -3.95 26.60 21.37
C LYS A 29 -2.57 27.23 21.52
N MET A 30 -1.54 26.44 21.73
CA MET A 30 -0.16 26.91 21.79
C MET A 30 0.46 27.17 20.40
N LYS A 31 -0.31 27.06 19.31
CA LYS A 31 0.13 27.24 17.93
C LYS A 31 1.32 26.33 17.56
N LYS A 32 1.37 25.13 18.10
CA LYS A 32 2.40 24.14 17.78
C LYS A 32 2.02 23.36 16.53
N GLN A 33 3.03 23.01 15.73
CA GLN A 33 2.81 22.19 14.54
C GLN A 33 2.38 20.78 14.94
N ILE A 34 1.31 20.31 14.29
CA ILE A 34 0.81 18.93 14.37
C ILE A 34 0.81 18.38 12.94
N VAL A 35 1.35 17.18 12.78
CA VAL A 35 1.34 16.42 11.52
C VAL A 35 0.83 15.03 11.83
N LEU A 36 -0.21 14.63 11.12
CA LEU A 36 -0.83 13.30 11.26
C LEU A 36 -0.78 12.60 9.91
N THR A 37 -0.53 11.31 9.89
CA THR A 37 -0.72 10.48 8.69
C THR A 37 -1.88 9.51 8.89
N SER A 38 -2.50 9.09 7.79
CA SER A 38 -3.58 8.11 7.78
C SER A 38 -3.63 7.40 6.43
N ASP A 39 -4.14 6.17 6.42
CA ASP A 39 -4.40 5.41 5.20
C ASP A 39 -5.73 5.81 4.51
N ARG A 40 -6.49 6.70 5.14
CA ARG A 40 -7.79 7.19 4.65
C ARG A 40 -8.11 8.59 5.16
N SER A 41 -9.08 9.24 4.54
CA SER A 41 -9.60 10.54 4.96
C SER A 41 -10.18 10.48 6.39
N PRO A 42 -10.10 11.55 7.19
CA PRO A 42 -10.68 11.58 8.53
C PRO A 42 -12.15 11.12 8.59
N LYS A 43 -12.96 11.46 7.60
CA LYS A 43 -14.37 11.05 7.49
C LYS A 43 -14.56 9.55 7.27
N ASP A 44 -13.57 8.90 6.66
CA ASP A 44 -13.62 7.48 6.32
C ASP A 44 -13.08 6.59 7.43
N ILE A 45 -12.56 7.18 8.53
CA ILE A 45 -12.11 6.44 9.71
C ILE A 45 -13.33 6.05 10.54
N GLN A 46 -13.80 4.81 10.41
CA GLN A 46 -14.90 4.31 11.19
C GLN A 46 -14.55 4.33 12.69
N HIS A 47 -15.53 4.67 13.54
CA HIS A 47 -15.37 4.77 15.01
C HIS A 47 -14.35 5.82 15.48
N LEU A 48 -14.06 6.82 14.66
CA LEU A 48 -13.40 8.05 15.09
C LEU A 48 -14.47 9.04 15.56
N GLU A 49 -14.26 9.67 16.71
CA GLU A 49 -15.20 10.65 17.26
C GLU A 49 -15.30 11.90 16.37
N ASP A 50 -16.52 12.41 16.15
CA ASP A 50 -16.81 13.56 15.29
C ASP A 50 -16.01 14.81 15.69
N ARG A 51 -15.73 14.98 16.98
CA ARG A 51 -14.89 16.09 17.46
C ARG A 51 -13.46 16.02 16.96
N LEU A 52 -12.88 14.80 16.81
CA LEU A 52 -11.56 14.61 16.23
C LEU A 52 -11.60 14.79 14.71
N VAL A 53 -12.61 14.24 14.04
CA VAL A 53 -12.82 14.46 12.59
C VAL A 53 -12.82 15.94 12.28
N THR A 54 -13.64 16.72 13.01
CA THR A 54 -13.73 18.18 12.83
C THR A 54 -12.38 18.87 13.05
N ARG A 55 -11.61 18.46 14.06
CA ARG A 55 -10.28 19.03 14.34
C ARG A 55 -9.27 18.74 13.23
N PHE A 56 -9.29 17.53 12.69
CA PHE A 56 -8.40 17.15 11.60
C PHE A 56 -8.73 17.90 10.31
N GLU A 57 -10.03 18.14 10.05
CA GLU A 57 -10.50 18.88 8.87
C GLU A 57 -10.25 20.41 8.96
N MET A 58 -10.03 20.95 10.15
CA MET A 58 -9.62 22.35 10.28
C MET A 58 -8.20 22.62 9.74
N GLY A 59 -7.40 21.58 9.57
CA GLY A 59 -6.04 21.64 9.05
C GLY A 59 -5.96 21.50 7.53
N LEU A 60 -4.74 21.48 7.01
CA LEU A 60 -4.48 21.15 5.61
C LEU A 60 -4.48 19.63 5.45
N ILE A 61 -5.41 19.12 4.65
CA ILE A 61 -5.44 17.71 4.25
C ILE A 61 -4.83 17.58 2.86
N THR A 62 -3.83 16.73 2.72
CA THR A 62 -3.16 16.44 1.45
C THR A 62 -3.20 14.94 1.20
N ASP A 63 -3.64 14.56 0.00
CA ASP A 63 -3.66 13.18 -0.45
C ASP A 63 -2.36 12.83 -1.19
N ILE A 64 -1.77 11.69 -0.86
CA ILE A 64 -0.55 11.17 -1.50
C ILE A 64 -0.96 10.02 -2.42
N GLN A 65 -1.01 10.31 -3.71
CA GLN A 65 -1.36 9.33 -4.73
C GLN A 65 -0.22 8.33 -5.02
N PRO A 66 -0.57 7.11 -5.49
CA PRO A 66 0.45 6.20 -6.00
C PRO A 66 1.30 6.84 -7.10
N PRO A 67 2.60 6.60 -7.12
CA PRO A 67 3.49 7.19 -8.12
C PRO A 67 3.16 6.69 -9.53
N ASP A 68 3.23 7.58 -10.50
CA ASP A 68 3.20 7.24 -11.92
C ASP A 68 4.45 6.46 -12.35
N PRO A 69 4.53 5.91 -13.58
CA PRO A 69 5.69 5.12 -14.04
C PRO A 69 7.01 5.87 -14.01
N GLU A 70 7.00 7.17 -14.32
CA GLU A 70 8.20 8.01 -14.34
C GLU A 70 8.73 8.24 -12.93
N LEU A 71 7.83 8.63 -12.02
CA LEU A 71 8.16 8.82 -10.61
C LEU A 71 8.60 7.50 -9.97
N ARG A 72 7.98 6.35 -10.31
CA ARG A 72 8.45 5.03 -9.84
C ARG A 72 9.88 4.74 -10.28
N THR A 73 10.21 5.03 -11.54
CA THR A 73 11.58 4.84 -12.04
C THR A 73 12.57 5.72 -11.27
N ALA A 74 12.21 6.97 -10.99
CA ALA A 74 13.03 7.87 -10.18
C ALA A 74 13.20 7.34 -8.73
N ILE A 75 12.13 6.84 -8.13
CA ILE A 75 12.17 6.23 -6.79
C ILE A 75 13.10 5.00 -6.78
N PHE A 76 12.98 4.11 -7.78
CA PHE A 76 13.91 2.98 -7.90
C PHE A 76 15.36 3.44 -7.98
N LYS A 77 15.68 4.46 -8.79
CA LYS A 77 17.05 5.01 -8.89
C LYS A 77 17.57 5.53 -7.56
N ILE A 78 16.75 6.27 -6.82
CA ILE A 78 17.14 6.80 -5.51
C ILE A 78 17.36 5.66 -4.52
N LYS A 79 16.40 4.73 -4.42
CA LYS A 79 16.45 3.62 -3.45
C LYS A 79 17.57 2.62 -3.74
N THR A 80 17.88 2.35 -5.00
CA THR A 80 19.02 1.49 -5.37
C THR A 80 20.36 2.18 -5.03
N LYS A 81 20.46 3.49 -5.26
CA LYS A 81 21.65 4.25 -4.88
C LYS A 81 21.85 4.26 -3.36
N GLU A 82 20.78 4.47 -2.59
CA GLU A 82 20.81 4.39 -1.12
C GLU A 82 21.27 3.00 -0.62
N ALA A 83 20.88 1.93 -1.32
CA ALA A 83 21.26 0.56 -1.01
C ALA A 83 22.66 0.17 -1.53
N GLY A 84 23.37 1.06 -2.23
CA GLY A 84 24.68 0.77 -2.82
C GLY A 84 24.62 -0.19 -4.00
N ILE A 85 23.50 -0.25 -4.71
CA ILE A 85 23.27 -1.17 -5.84
C ILE A 85 23.26 -0.38 -7.14
N GLU A 86 23.99 -0.86 -8.14
CA GLU A 86 23.92 -0.35 -9.51
C GLU A 86 23.03 -1.26 -10.36
N LEU A 87 21.95 -0.70 -10.89
CA LEU A 87 21.06 -1.36 -11.83
C LEU A 87 21.18 -0.71 -13.21
N SER A 88 21.12 -1.52 -14.26
CA SER A 88 21.01 -1.00 -15.62
C SER A 88 19.67 -0.30 -15.84
N ASN A 89 19.60 0.64 -16.79
CA ASN A 89 18.34 1.31 -17.13
C ASN A 89 17.24 0.30 -17.56
N GLU A 90 17.62 -0.77 -18.23
CA GLU A 90 16.72 -1.85 -18.65
C GLU A 90 16.05 -2.51 -17.41
N VAL A 91 16.85 -2.88 -16.40
CA VAL A 91 16.32 -3.46 -15.16
C VAL A 91 15.44 -2.46 -14.42
N LEU A 92 15.84 -1.20 -14.32
CA LEU A 92 15.06 -0.14 -13.67
C LEU A 92 13.69 0.04 -14.32
N THR A 93 13.64 0.13 -15.66
CA THR A 93 12.41 0.25 -16.42
C THR A 93 11.50 -0.96 -16.19
N PHE A 94 12.07 -2.17 -16.31
CA PHE A 94 11.35 -3.41 -16.06
C PHE A 94 10.73 -3.46 -14.66
N LEU A 95 11.48 -3.07 -13.63
CA LEU A 95 10.97 -3.03 -12.24
C LEU A 95 9.85 -2.01 -12.08
N ALA A 96 10.01 -0.80 -12.63
CA ALA A 96 9.03 0.27 -12.54
C ALA A 96 7.70 -0.07 -13.25
N GLU A 97 7.75 -0.84 -14.34
CA GLU A 97 6.58 -1.29 -15.08
C GLU A 97 5.82 -2.42 -14.37
N ASN A 98 6.53 -3.30 -13.68
CA ASN A 98 5.97 -4.53 -13.12
C ASN A 98 5.66 -4.44 -11.63
N ILE A 99 6.35 -3.59 -10.85
CA ILE A 99 6.08 -3.37 -9.43
C ILE A 99 5.30 -2.06 -9.26
N ARG A 100 3.96 -2.17 -9.23
CA ARG A 100 3.04 -1.01 -9.28
C ARG A 100 2.36 -0.69 -7.95
N SER A 101 2.45 -1.55 -6.95
CA SER A 101 1.52 -1.50 -5.83
C SER A 101 1.86 -0.45 -4.77
N ASN A 102 3.08 -0.40 -4.25
CA ASN A 102 3.48 0.57 -3.22
C ASN A 102 5.00 0.63 -3.04
N ILE A 103 5.46 1.69 -2.36
CA ILE A 103 6.90 1.92 -2.10
C ILE A 103 7.52 0.79 -1.27
N ARG A 104 6.78 0.20 -0.32
CA ARG A 104 7.29 -0.94 0.49
C ARG A 104 7.63 -2.15 -0.38
N GLN A 105 6.87 -2.38 -1.46
CA GLN A 105 7.21 -3.44 -2.43
C GLN A 105 8.45 -3.09 -3.25
N ILE A 106 8.65 -1.83 -3.61
CA ILE A 106 9.88 -1.36 -4.25
C ILE A 106 11.09 -1.66 -3.36
N GLU A 107 11.03 -1.26 -2.10
CA GLU A 107 12.11 -1.50 -1.12
C GLU A 107 12.33 -3.00 -0.90
N GLY A 108 11.26 -3.78 -0.79
CA GLY A 108 11.35 -5.24 -0.66
C GLY A 108 12.00 -5.91 -1.86
N ALA A 109 11.67 -5.47 -3.08
CA ALA A 109 12.26 -5.96 -4.31
C ALA A 109 13.77 -5.64 -4.38
N ILE A 110 14.15 -4.41 -4.06
CA ILE A 110 15.55 -3.97 -4.01
C ILE A 110 16.35 -4.82 -3.01
N LYS A 111 15.82 -5.03 -1.79
CA LYS A 111 16.46 -5.87 -0.77
C LYS A 111 16.67 -7.31 -1.26
N LYS A 112 15.69 -7.90 -1.95
CA LYS A 112 15.82 -9.25 -2.51
C LYS A 112 16.89 -9.32 -3.59
N LEU A 113 16.92 -8.36 -4.51
CA LEU A 113 17.93 -8.30 -5.57
C LEU A 113 19.33 -8.10 -4.98
N TRP A 114 19.45 -7.24 -3.98
CA TRP A 114 20.71 -7.05 -3.26
C TRP A 114 21.20 -8.35 -2.62
N ALA A 115 20.34 -9.01 -1.87
CA ALA A 115 20.68 -10.26 -1.19
C ALA A 115 21.13 -11.35 -2.19
N GLN A 116 20.43 -11.48 -3.32
CA GLN A 116 20.80 -12.45 -4.35
C GLN A 116 22.17 -12.12 -4.96
N SER A 117 22.38 -10.86 -5.37
CA SER A 117 23.66 -10.42 -5.92
C SER A 117 24.81 -10.58 -4.92
N PHE A 118 24.55 -10.33 -3.64
CA PHE A 118 25.54 -10.52 -2.58
C PHE A 118 25.92 -11.98 -2.39
N ILE A 119 24.94 -12.90 -2.43
CA ILE A 119 25.16 -14.33 -2.27
C ILE A 119 25.88 -14.95 -3.47
N THR A 120 25.49 -14.56 -4.70
CA THR A 120 26.07 -15.13 -5.93
C THR A 120 27.36 -14.44 -6.35
N GLY A 121 27.63 -13.23 -5.87
CA GLY A 121 28.73 -12.39 -6.38
C GLY A 121 28.52 -11.84 -7.77
N GLU A 122 27.34 -12.03 -8.35
CA GLU A 122 27.01 -11.65 -9.72
C GLU A 122 26.34 -10.27 -9.77
N LYS A 123 26.53 -9.58 -10.92
CA LYS A 123 25.80 -8.33 -11.19
C LYS A 123 24.33 -8.64 -11.45
N ILE A 124 23.46 -7.72 -11.02
CA ILE A 124 22.02 -7.86 -11.23
C ILE A 124 21.69 -7.66 -12.72
N THR A 125 21.27 -8.75 -13.35
CA THR A 125 20.80 -8.78 -14.75
C THR A 125 19.28 -8.78 -14.80
N LEU A 126 18.72 -8.53 -15.99
CA LEU A 126 17.26 -8.59 -16.20
C LEU A 126 16.71 -10.00 -15.90
N ASP A 127 17.43 -11.05 -16.29
CA ASP A 127 16.99 -12.44 -16.07
C ASP A 127 17.02 -12.79 -14.57
N MET A 128 18.06 -12.38 -13.85
CA MET A 128 18.09 -12.50 -12.39
C MET A 128 16.93 -11.74 -11.76
N ALA A 129 16.63 -10.52 -12.20
CA ALA A 129 15.51 -9.74 -11.67
C ALA A 129 14.16 -10.42 -11.91
N LYS A 130 13.94 -10.99 -13.08
CA LYS A 130 12.72 -11.76 -13.41
C LYS A 130 12.56 -13.00 -12.53
N GLU A 131 13.63 -13.74 -12.30
CA GLU A 131 13.59 -14.97 -11.49
C GLU A 131 13.35 -14.65 -10.02
N VAL A 132 14.16 -13.76 -9.44
CA VAL A 132 14.11 -13.41 -8.01
C VAL A 132 12.80 -12.75 -7.62
N LEU A 133 12.21 -11.97 -8.53
CA LEU A 133 11.01 -11.20 -8.28
C LEU A 133 9.74 -11.80 -8.91
N LYS A 134 9.77 -13.03 -9.40
CA LYS A 134 8.61 -13.69 -10.02
C LYS A 134 7.32 -13.62 -9.19
N ASP A 135 7.44 -13.60 -7.85
CA ASP A 135 6.28 -13.51 -6.96
C ASP A 135 5.67 -12.10 -6.89
N TYR A 136 6.47 -11.06 -7.21
CA TYR A 136 6.00 -9.68 -7.29
C TYR A 136 5.17 -9.40 -8.55
N PHE A 137 5.38 -10.20 -9.59
CA PHE A 137 4.72 -10.04 -10.89
C PHE A 137 3.44 -10.85 -11.02
N LYS A 138 3.16 -11.70 -10.03
CA LYS A 138 1.87 -12.42 -10.00
C LYS A 138 0.77 -11.39 -9.80
N PRO A 139 -0.29 -11.42 -10.63
CA PRO A 139 -1.43 -10.56 -10.40
C PRO A 139 -1.94 -10.82 -8.97
N ASP A 140 -2.21 -9.74 -8.26
CA ASP A 140 -2.80 -9.84 -6.93
C ASP A 140 -4.16 -10.54 -7.06
N ARG A 141 -4.21 -11.82 -6.69
CA ARG A 141 -5.45 -12.62 -6.78
C ARG A 141 -6.62 -11.98 -6.03
N ARG A 142 -6.36 -11.02 -5.15
CA ARG A 142 -7.40 -10.25 -4.46
C ARG A 142 -8.06 -9.20 -5.35
N ARG A 143 -7.42 -8.77 -6.46
CA ARG A 143 -7.99 -7.78 -7.40
C ARG A 143 -8.98 -8.39 -8.39
N GLU A 144 -9.04 -9.70 -8.49
CA GLU A 144 -9.94 -10.41 -9.41
C GLU A 144 -11.20 -10.96 -8.74
N LEU A 145 -11.57 -10.51 -7.56
CA LEU A 145 -12.85 -10.85 -6.92
C LEU A 145 -13.99 -10.04 -7.55
N THR A 146 -14.16 -10.19 -8.86
CA THR A 146 -15.40 -9.76 -9.52
C THR A 146 -16.52 -10.77 -9.25
N PRO A 147 -17.79 -10.36 -9.22
CA PRO A 147 -18.91 -11.28 -9.09
C PRO A 147 -18.83 -12.44 -10.08
N GLU A 148 -18.40 -12.17 -11.32
CA GLU A 148 -18.20 -13.19 -12.33
C GLU A 148 -17.11 -14.20 -11.97
N ASN A 149 -15.97 -13.74 -11.47
CA ASN A 149 -14.87 -14.62 -11.07
C ASN A 149 -15.23 -15.48 -9.86
N ILE A 150 -16.02 -14.93 -8.91
CA ILE A 150 -16.56 -15.69 -7.79
C ILE A 150 -17.51 -16.77 -8.29
N LEU A 151 -18.46 -16.44 -9.17
CA LEU A 151 -19.40 -17.39 -9.75
C LEU A 151 -18.68 -18.50 -10.51
N ASN A 152 -17.70 -18.17 -11.33
CA ASN A 152 -16.90 -19.15 -12.07
C ASN A 152 -16.10 -20.07 -11.14
N TYR A 153 -15.54 -19.52 -10.06
CA TYR A 153 -14.81 -20.31 -9.05
C TYR A 153 -15.75 -21.29 -8.32
N VAL A 154 -16.93 -20.82 -7.89
CA VAL A 154 -17.94 -21.64 -7.21
C VAL A 154 -18.45 -22.73 -8.15
N ALA A 155 -18.82 -22.39 -9.40
CA ALA A 155 -19.25 -23.34 -10.41
C ALA A 155 -18.23 -24.47 -10.60
N LYS A 156 -16.96 -24.10 -10.78
CA LYS A 156 -15.85 -25.06 -10.94
C LYS A 156 -15.62 -25.91 -9.67
N ARG A 157 -15.72 -25.32 -8.48
CA ARG A 157 -15.48 -26.00 -7.21
C ARG A 157 -16.52 -27.07 -6.89
N TYR A 158 -17.79 -26.78 -7.24
CA TYR A 158 -18.93 -27.67 -6.96
C TYR A 158 -19.38 -28.47 -8.18
N GLY A 159 -18.75 -28.31 -9.34
CA GLY A 159 -19.11 -29.05 -10.56
C GLY A 159 -20.48 -28.68 -11.13
N ILE A 160 -20.95 -27.45 -10.89
CA ILE A 160 -22.24 -26.95 -11.34
C ILE A 160 -22.09 -25.96 -12.49
N VAL A 161 -23.08 -25.87 -13.37
CA VAL A 161 -23.07 -24.88 -14.44
C VAL A 161 -23.38 -23.49 -13.86
N ARG A 162 -22.72 -22.45 -14.37
CA ARG A 162 -22.88 -21.06 -13.92
C ARG A 162 -24.35 -20.62 -13.91
N ASP A 163 -25.10 -21.00 -14.95
CA ASP A 163 -26.50 -20.62 -15.10
C ASP A 163 -27.41 -21.27 -14.04
N ASP A 164 -27.04 -22.45 -13.53
CA ASP A 164 -27.75 -23.09 -12.43
C ASP A 164 -27.59 -22.36 -11.12
N ILE A 165 -26.43 -21.73 -10.88
CA ILE A 165 -26.18 -20.91 -9.67
C ILE A 165 -27.06 -19.65 -9.69
N LEU A 166 -27.31 -19.09 -10.85
CA LEU A 166 -28.14 -17.89 -11.03
C LEU A 166 -29.65 -18.23 -11.19
N SER A 167 -29.99 -19.50 -11.37
CA SER A 167 -31.36 -19.94 -11.54
C SER A 167 -32.12 -19.93 -10.21
N LYS A 168 -33.43 -19.61 -10.27
CA LYS A 168 -34.34 -19.73 -9.10
C LYS A 168 -34.78 -21.17 -8.82
N LYS A 169 -34.26 -22.18 -9.53
CA LYS A 169 -34.60 -23.57 -9.31
C LYS A 169 -34.00 -24.05 -7.98
N ARG A 170 -34.89 -24.47 -7.08
CA ARG A 170 -34.50 -25.26 -5.89
C ARG A 170 -34.40 -26.71 -6.31
N THR A 171 -33.24 -27.33 -6.16
CA THR A 171 -33.10 -28.79 -6.16
C THR A 171 -33.57 -29.31 -4.83
#